data_9ff41ae4404a11fb92204f31bf361709
#
_entry.id   9ff41ae4404a11fb92204f31bf361709
#
_cell.length_a   1.000
_cell.length_b   1.000
_cell.length_c   1.000
_cell.angle_alpha   90.00
_cell.angle_beta   90.00
_cell.angle_gamma   90.00
#
_symmetry.space_group_name_H-M   'P 1'
#
loop_
_entity.id
_entity.type
_entity.pdbx_description
1 polymer ?
#
loop_
_entity_poly.entity_id
_entity_poly.type
_entity_poly.pdbx_seq_one_letter_code
_entity_poly.pdbx_strand_id
1 'polypeptide(L)'
;MQRLILAVSIFFLYAAAWFCLWGIGTALVAHPLEAVMLFPFGLRVGVLLQTPRRCWSGILCAEAVMLWVLYQQFGASAELWALLCTLPACLALLRLTAGWLQRSLQSEAEWQWPLQQGAVVVLAAALQAVIWSLVMGTAPVQPLLLGLSGGLMVAPTCLL
;
A
#
# COMPACT_ATOMS: atom_id res chain seq x y z
N MET A 1 -22.01 -15.71 -8.90
CA MET A 1 -21.39 -16.54 -7.89
C MET A 1 -19.85 -16.50 -7.92
N GLN A 2 -19.19 -16.87 -9.03
CA GLN A 2 -17.71 -16.87 -9.12
C GLN A 2 -17.03 -15.53 -8.74
N ARG A 3 -17.61 -14.39 -9.14
CA ARG A 3 -17.04 -13.07 -8.81
C ARG A 3 -17.06 -12.76 -7.31
N LEU A 4 -18.11 -13.19 -6.61
CA LEU A 4 -18.21 -13.00 -5.16
C LEU A 4 -17.19 -13.87 -4.43
N ILE A 5 -17.06 -15.13 -4.82
CA ILE A 5 -16.08 -16.06 -4.26
C ILE A 5 -14.66 -15.50 -4.44
N LEU A 6 -14.34 -15.02 -5.65
CA LEU A 6 -13.04 -14.42 -5.93
C LEU A 6 -12.77 -13.18 -5.06
N ALA A 7 -13.74 -12.27 -4.92
CA ALA A 7 -13.59 -11.08 -4.09
C ALA A 7 -13.40 -11.42 -2.60
N VAL A 8 -14.15 -12.41 -2.10
CA VAL A 8 -14.04 -12.90 -0.73
C VAL A 8 -12.67 -13.57 -0.49
N SER A 9 -12.21 -14.39 -1.45
CA SER A 9 -10.89 -15.02 -1.35
C SER A 9 -9.76 -13.99 -1.34
N ILE A 10 -9.83 -12.97 -2.21
CA ILE A 10 -8.87 -11.87 -2.24
C ILE A 10 -8.88 -11.10 -0.93
N PHE A 11 -10.07 -10.82 -0.38
CA PHE A 11 -10.22 -10.15 0.91
C PHE A 11 -9.47 -10.90 2.02
N PHE A 12 -9.72 -12.19 2.19
CA PHE A 12 -9.09 -12.98 3.27
C PHE A 12 -7.58 -13.15 3.06
N LEU A 13 -7.13 -13.44 1.84
CA LEU A 13 -5.71 -13.58 1.55
C LEU A 13 -4.95 -12.27 1.78
N TYR A 14 -5.52 -11.16 1.32
CA TYR A 14 -4.94 -9.83 1.53
C TYR A 14 -4.90 -9.47 3.01
N ALA A 15 -6.00 -9.67 3.74
CA ALA A 15 -6.07 -9.41 5.18
C ALA A 15 -5.06 -10.24 5.98
N ALA A 16 -4.93 -11.53 5.67
CA ALA A 16 -3.96 -12.40 6.31
C ALA A 16 -2.51 -11.94 6.05
N ALA A 17 -2.18 -11.66 4.79
CA ALA A 17 -0.87 -11.13 4.41
C ALA A 17 -0.57 -9.79 5.09
N TRP A 18 -1.55 -8.89 5.14
CA TRP A 18 -1.43 -7.60 5.79
C TRP A 18 -1.13 -7.75 7.29
N PHE A 19 -1.87 -8.61 7.99
CA PHE A 19 -1.64 -8.87 9.42
C PHE A 19 -0.27 -9.48 9.69
N CYS A 20 0.14 -10.46 8.90
CA CYS A 20 1.47 -11.05 9.04
C CYS A 20 2.57 -10.00 8.85
N LEU A 21 2.47 -9.18 7.82
CA LEU A 21 3.45 -8.14 7.53
C LEU A 21 3.44 -7.02 8.56
N TRP A 22 2.27 -6.64 9.08
CA TRP A 22 2.17 -5.70 10.18
C TRP A 22 2.82 -6.26 11.45
N GLY A 23 2.56 -7.53 11.80
CA GLY A 23 3.18 -8.19 12.94
C GLY A 23 4.72 -8.23 12.83
N ILE A 24 5.26 -8.52 11.63
CA ILE A 24 6.71 -8.43 11.39
C ILE A 24 7.19 -6.98 11.56
N GLY A 25 6.45 -6.02 10.99
CA GLY A 25 6.76 -4.60 11.08
C GLY A 25 6.83 -4.10 12.52
N THR A 26 5.90 -4.51 13.38
CA THR A 26 5.90 -4.11 14.81
C THR A 26 7.12 -4.60 15.59
N ALA A 27 7.79 -5.65 15.12
CA ALA A 27 9.05 -6.11 15.70
C ALA A 27 10.26 -5.25 15.27
N LEU A 28 10.12 -4.44 14.21
CA LEU A 28 11.21 -3.65 13.62
C LEU A 28 11.14 -2.16 13.94
N VAL A 29 9.95 -1.65 14.28
CA VAL A 29 9.74 -0.22 14.56
C VAL A 29 9.14 -0.01 15.95
N ALA A 30 9.44 1.16 16.56
CA ALA A 30 9.03 1.46 17.92
C ALA A 30 7.51 1.67 18.07
N HIS A 31 6.86 2.22 17.03
CA HIS A 31 5.44 2.53 17.07
C HIS A 31 4.63 1.58 16.15
N PRO A 32 3.60 0.89 16.68
CA PRO A 32 2.80 -0.07 15.91
C PRO A 32 2.13 0.52 14.66
N LEU A 33 1.77 1.82 14.68
CA LEU A 33 1.17 2.50 13.54
C LEU A 33 2.19 2.83 12.44
N GLU A 34 3.45 3.07 12.79
CA GLU A 34 4.54 3.21 11.81
C GLU A 34 4.82 1.90 11.08
N ALA A 35 4.57 0.75 11.73
CA ALA A 35 4.71 -0.56 11.11
C ALA A 35 3.81 -0.73 9.88
N VAL A 36 2.68 -0.04 9.81
CA VAL A 36 1.78 -0.04 8.65
C VAL A 36 2.43 0.61 7.41
N MET A 37 3.34 1.56 7.63
CA MET A 37 4.09 2.21 6.54
C MET A 37 5.18 1.33 5.95
N LEU A 38 5.64 0.34 6.70
CA LEU A 38 6.72 -0.53 6.26
C LEU A 38 6.19 -1.54 5.21
N PHE A 39 5.88 -2.74 5.63
CA PHE A 39 5.49 -3.84 4.73
C PHE A 39 4.04 -3.76 4.22
N PRO A 40 3.02 -3.43 5.05
CA PRO A 40 1.65 -3.30 4.57
C PRO A 40 1.49 -2.28 3.44
N PHE A 41 2.24 -1.17 3.48
CA PHE A 41 2.26 -0.21 2.39
C PHE A 41 2.75 -0.83 1.08
N GLY A 42 3.86 -1.57 1.12
CA GLY A 42 4.40 -2.26 -0.06
C GLY A 42 3.44 -3.29 -0.62
N LEU A 43 2.80 -4.08 0.25
CA LEU A 43 1.75 -5.02 -0.13
C LEU A 43 0.59 -4.31 -0.84
N ARG A 44 0.10 -3.21 -0.28
CA ARG A 44 -0.98 -2.40 -0.87
C ARG A 44 -0.64 -1.98 -2.29
N VAL A 45 0.49 -1.32 -2.47
CA VAL A 45 0.92 -0.82 -3.77
C VAL A 45 1.15 -1.97 -4.75
N GLY A 46 1.86 -3.02 -4.34
CA GLY A 46 2.15 -4.18 -5.18
C GLY A 46 0.89 -4.90 -5.65
N VAL A 47 -0.04 -5.20 -4.73
CA VAL A 47 -1.28 -5.89 -5.07
C VAL A 47 -2.20 -5.03 -5.94
N LEU A 48 -2.33 -3.73 -5.66
CA LEU A 48 -3.15 -2.83 -6.48
C LEU A 48 -2.61 -2.65 -7.90
N LEU A 49 -1.28 -2.66 -8.09
CA LEU A 49 -0.66 -2.59 -9.42
C LEU A 49 -0.93 -3.83 -10.26
N GLN A 50 -0.95 -5.00 -9.64
CA GLN A 50 -1.08 -6.29 -10.35
C GLN A 50 -2.51 -6.76 -10.50
N THR A 51 -3.40 -6.32 -9.60
CA THR A 51 -4.77 -6.80 -9.56
C THR A 51 -5.66 -5.98 -10.50
N PRO A 52 -6.49 -6.62 -11.33
CA PRO A 52 -7.44 -5.90 -12.17
C PRO A 52 -8.40 -5.07 -11.33
N ARG A 53 -8.76 -3.88 -11.83
CA ARG A 53 -9.59 -2.88 -11.12
C ARG A 53 -10.89 -3.45 -10.53
N ARG A 54 -11.46 -4.48 -11.17
CA ARG A 54 -12.67 -5.18 -10.68
C ARG A 54 -12.50 -5.87 -9.33
N CYS A 55 -11.27 -6.17 -8.93
CA CYS A 55 -10.95 -6.84 -7.66
C CYS A 55 -10.55 -5.86 -6.55
N TRP A 56 -10.40 -4.57 -6.87
CA TRP A 56 -9.98 -3.55 -5.90
C TRP A 56 -10.96 -3.38 -4.73
N SER A 57 -12.26 -3.63 -4.97
CA SER A 57 -13.26 -3.57 -3.90
C SER A 57 -12.95 -4.49 -2.73
N GLY A 58 -12.50 -5.72 -3.00
CA GLY A 58 -12.11 -6.67 -1.95
C GLY A 58 -10.89 -6.17 -1.15
N ILE A 59 -9.89 -5.63 -1.83
CA ILE A 59 -8.69 -5.06 -1.20
C ILE A 59 -9.04 -3.84 -0.34
N LEU A 60 -9.88 -2.93 -0.87
CA LEU A 60 -10.31 -1.74 -0.15
C LEU A 60 -11.16 -2.07 1.08
N CYS A 61 -12.04 -3.07 0.98
CA CYS A 61 -12.79 -3.55 2.13
C CYS A 61 -11.86 -4.14 3.20
N ALA A 62 -10.83 -4.90 2.81
CA ALA A 62 -9.85 -5.42 3.73
C ALA A 62 -9.07 -4.30 4.43
N GLU A 63 -8.58 -3.32 3.68
CA GLU A 63 -7.91 -2.14 4.24
C GLU A 63 -8.81 -1.38 5.22
N ALA A 64 -10.07 -1.16 4.87
CA ALA A 64 -11.02 -0.49 5.77
C ALA A 64 -11.22 -1.27 7.07
N VAL A 65 -11.32 -2.59 7.01
CA VAL A 65 -11.43 -3.45 8.19
C VAL A 65 -10.16 -3.38 9.03
N MET A 66 -8.97 -3.42 8.39
CA MET A 66 -7.70 -3.31 9.11
C MET A 66 -7.55 -1.97 9.83
N LEU A 67 -7.86 -0.87 9.15
CA LEU A 67 -7.86 0.46 9.74
C LEU A 67 -8.87 0.60 10.88
N TRP A 68 -10.04 -0.04 10.74
CA TRP A 68 -11.02 -0.09 11.82
C TRP A 68 -10.53 -0.88 13.04
N VAL A 69 -9.85 -2.01 12.84
CA VAL A 69 -9.21 -2.77 13.93
C VAL A 69 -8.15 -1.94 14.64
N LEU A 70 -7.29 -1.24 13.89
CA LEU A 70 -6.32 -0.32 14.45
C LEU A 70 -6.98 0.82 15.25
N TYR A 71 -8.09 1.36 14.73
CA TYR A 71 -8.88 2.37 15.44
C TYR A 71 -9.40 1.86 16.79
N GLN A 72 -9.89 0.61 16.84
CA GLN A 72 -10.35 0.01 18.10
C GLN A 72 -9.22 -0.20 19.10
N GLN A 73 -8.00 -0.48 18.63
CA GLN A 73 -6.85 -0.73 19.50
C GLN A 73 -6.17 0.56 19.98
N PHE A 74 -6.02 1.55 19.12
CA PHE A 74 -5.20 2.75 19.37
C PHE A 74 -6.04 4.03 19.51
N GLY A 75 -7.34 3.97 19.26
CA GLY A 75 -8.22 5.12 19.31
C GLY A 75 -8.06 6.09 18.13
N ALA A 76 -8.67 7.27 18.24
CA ALA A 76 -8.57 8.33 17.25
C ALA A 76 -7.24 9.10 17.41
N SER A 77 -6.19 8.60 16.82
CA SER A 77 -4.88 9.29 16.80
C SER A 77 -4.67 10.04 15.47
N ALA A 78 -3.79 11.07 15.50
CA ALA A 78 -3.41 11.79 14.30
C ALA A 78 -2.75 10.87 13.26
N GLU A 79 -1.99 9.88 13.73
CA GLU A 79 -1.35 8.86 12.91
C GLU A 79 -2.37 8.02 12.13
N LEU A 80 -3.47 7.63 12.76
CA LEU A 80 -4.54 6.90 12.10
C LEU A 80 -5.22 7.75 11.02
N TRP A 81 -5.42 9.04 11.28
CA TRP A 81 -5.94 9.97 10.27
C TRP A 81 -4.98 10.12 9.09
N ALA A 82 -3.68 10.17 9.34
CA ALA A 82 -2.67 10.17 8.28
C ALA A 82 -2.78 8.92 7.41
N LEU A 83 -2.90 7.74 8.03
CA LEU A 83 -3.09 6.47 7.32
C LEU A 83 -4.38 6.43 6.51
N LEU A 84 -5.49 6.93 7.05
CA LEU A 84 -6.77 7.03 6.34
C LEU A 84 -6.66 7.93 5.09
N CYS A 85 -5.95 9.04 5.17
CA CYS A 85 -5.73 9.93 4.04
C CYS A 85 -4.81 9.33 2.96
N THR A 86 -3.89 8.44 3.34
CA THR A 86 -2.97 7.81 2.37
C THR A 86 -3.70 6.85 1.41
N LEU A 87 -4.78 6.20 1.84
CA LEU A 87 -5.53 5.24 1.02
C LEU A 87 -6.11 5.88 -0.25
N PRO A 88 -6.95 6.93 -0.17
CA PRO A 88 -7.50 7.58 -1.37
C PRO A 88 -6.41 8.25 -2.21
N ALA A 89 -5.36 8.78 -1.58
CA ALA A 89 -4.25 9.39 -2.30
C ALA A 89 -3.46 8.36 -3.13
N CYS A 90 -3.15 7.19 -2.57
CA CYS A 90 -2.53 6.10 -3.32
C CYS A 90 -3.41 5.60 -4.46
N LEU A 91 -4.73 5.48 -4.23
CA LEU A 91 -5.67 5.07 -5.28
C LEU A 91 -5.74 6.10 -6.43
N ALA A 92 -5.75 7.39 -6.11
CA ALA A 92 -5.73 8.45 -7.11
C ALA A 92 -4.43 8.39 -7.93
N LEU A 93 -3.27 8.25 -7.28
CA LEU A 93 -1.99 8.08 -7.93
C LEU A 93 -1.98 6.86 -8.86
N LEU A 94 -2.43 5.70 -8.39
CA LEU A 94 -2.49 4.47 -9.18
C LEU A 94 -3.45 4.59 -10.37
N ARG A 95 -4.55 5.34 -10.23
CA ARG A 95 -5.45 5.61 -11.35
C ARG A 95 -4.79 6.49 -12.41
N LEU A 96 -4.07 7.52 -12.00
CA LEU A 96 -3.36 8.43 -12.91
C LEU A 96 -2.22 7.71 -13.65
N THR A 97 -1.47 6.87 -12.92
CA THR A 97 -0.33 6.15 -13.49
C THR A 97 -0.74 4.88 -14.27
N ALA A 98 -1.94 4.34 -14.05
CA ALA A 98 -2.39 3.10 -14.69
C ALA A 98 -2.40 3.18 -16.23
N GLY A 99 -2.76 4.34 -16.80
CA GLY A 99 -2.74 4.54 -18.25
C GLY A 99 -1.31 4.57 -18.82
N TRP A 100 -0.37 5.08 -18.05
CA TRP A 100 1.05 5.10 -18.40
C TRP A 100 1.65 3.70 -18.31
N LEU A 101 1.37 2.96 -17.22
CA LEU A 101 1.79 1.58 -17.03
C LEU A 101 1.25 0.64 -18.12
N GLN A 102 -0.03 0.77 -18.49
CA GLN A 102 -0.63 -0.06 -19.54
C GLN A 102 0.00 0.16 -20.93
N ARG A 103 0.40 1.40 -21.25
CA ARG A 103 1.12 1.68 -22.49
C ARG A 103 2.52 1.06 -22.49
N SER A 104 3.16 1.03 -21.35
CA SER A 104 4.49 0.41 -21.20
C SER A 104 4.48 -1.09 -21.28
N LEU A 105 3.41 -1.76 -20.79
CA LEU A 105 3.23 -3.21 -20.97
C LEU A 105 3.11 -3.62 -22.43
N GLN A 106 2.69 -2.70 -23.30
CA GLN A 106 2.63 -2.91 -24.76
C GLN A 106 3.96 -2.59 -25.46
N SER A 107 4.94 -2.06 -24.77
CA SER A 107 6.29 -1.79 -25.28
C SER A 107 7.11 -3.08 -25.25
N GLU A 108 7.83 -3.37 -26.32
CA GLU A 108 8.68 -4.56 -26.47
C GLU A 108 9.90 -4.57 -25.50
N ALA A 109 10.11 -3.49 -24.76
CA ALA A 109 11.26 -3.36 -23.85
C ALA A 109 10.91 -3.93 -22.46
N GLU A 110 11.14 -5.22 -22.24
CA GLU A 110 10.90 -5.93 -20.98
C GLU A 110 11.54 -5.28 -19.74
N TRP A 111 12.68 -4.59 -19.91
CA TRP A 111 13.40 -3.91 -18.81
C TRP A 111 12.71 -2.62 -18.32
N GLN A 112 11.81 -2.04 -19.09
CA GLN A 112 11.09 -0.82 -18.69
C GLN A 112 10.04 -1.09 -17.60
N TRP A 113 9.49 -2.28 -17.58
CA TRP A 113 8.45 -2.67 -16.63
C TRP A 113 8.89 -2.55 -15.15
N PRO A 114 10.01 -3.18 -14.72
CA PRO A 114 10.46 -3.05 -13.33
C PRO A 114 10.85 -1.63 -12.95
N LEU A 115 11.42 -0.84 -13.87
CA LEU A 115 11.76 0.56 -13.62
C LEU A 115 10.52 1.42 -13.38
N GLN A 116 9.46 1.20 -14.14
CA GLN A 116 8.22 1.94 -13.99
C GLN A 116 7.47 1.56 -12.72
N GLN A 117 7.46 0.30 -12.35
CA GLN A 117 6.93 -0.12 -11.07
C GLN A 117 7.70 0.51 -9.91
N GLY A 118 9.02 0.49 -9.98
CA GLY A 118 9.88 1.17 -9.01
C GLY A 118 9.55 2.65 -8.88
N ALA A 119 9.37 3.35 -10.02
CA ALA A 119 8.99 4.76 -10.02
C ALA A 119 7.62 5.00 -9.36
N VAL A 120 6.62 4.15 -9.60
CA VAL A 120 5.30 4.25 -8.96
C VAL A 120 5.40 4.00 -7.45
N VAL A 121 6.21 3.03 -7.02
CA VAL A 121 6.46 2.77 -5.58
C VAL A 121 7.10 3.99 -4.92
N VAL A 122 8.12 4.58 -5.55
CA VAL A 122 8.79 5.78 -5.04
C VAL A 122 7.83 6.95 -4.93
N LEU A 123 7.02 7.20 -5.96
CA LEU A 123 6.01 8.26 -5.95
C LEU A 123 4.95 8.02 -4.86
N ALA A 124 4.49 6.79 -4.68
CA ALA A 124 3.52 6.44 -3.65
C ALA A 124 4.11 6.62 -2.25
N ALA A 125 5.36 6.21 -2.03
CA ALA A 125 6.06 6.40 -0.76
C ALA A 125 6.30 7.90 -0.46
N ALA A 126 6.68 8.69 -1.45
CA ALA A 126 6.83 10.13 -1.31
C ALA A 126 5.50 10.82 -0.95
N LEU A 127 4.42 10.44 -1.63
CA LEU A 127 3.09 10.97 -1.34
C LEU A 127 2.64 10.62 0.08
N GLN A 128 2.85 9.38 0.51
CA GLN A 128 2.56 8.94 1.88
C GLN A 128 3.37 9.74 2.90
N ALA A 129 4.67 9.93 2.66
CA ALA A 129 5.54 10.69 3.55
C ALA A 129 5.11 12.16 3.68
N VAL A 130 4.68 12.78 2.58
CA VAL A 130 4.14 14.16 2.59
C VAL A 130 2.86 14.23 3.42
N ILE A 131 1.91 13.31 3.20
CA ILE A 131 0.65 13.29 3.96
C ILE A 131 0.94 13.10 5.46
N TRP A 132 1.81 12.16 5.80
CA TRP A 132 2.21 11.92 7.19
C TRP A 132 2.85 13.15 7.82
N SER A 133 3.79 13.77 7.13
CA SER A 133 4.43 15.00 7.57
C SER A 133 3.45 16.15 7.82
N LEU A 134 2.49 16.33 6.92
CA LEU A 134 1.48 17.37 7.04
C LEU A 134 0.57 17.14 8.25
N VAL A 135 0.19 15.91 8.53
CA VAL A 135 -0.70 15.56 9.63
C VAL A 135 0.03 15.58 10.98
N MET A 136 1.26 15.04 11.00
CA MET A 136 2.04 14.91 12.24
C MET A 136 2.91 16.13 12.57
N GLY A 137 3.12 17.03 11.62
CA GLY A 137 4.03 18.16 11.76
C GLY A 137 5.51 17.75 11.88
N THR A 138 5.87 16.54 11.40
CA THR A 138 7.23 15.99 11.51
C THR A 138 7.98 16.07 10.18
N ALA A 139 9.31 15.94 10.21
CA ALA A 139 10.10 15.89 8.99
C ALA A 139 9.76 14.64 8.15
N PRO A 140 9.66 14.75 6.82
CA PRO A 140 9.21 13.65 5.95
C PRO A 140 10.24 12.52 5.76
N VAL A 141 11.43 12.66 6.29
CA VAL A 141 12.56 11.74 6.02
C VAL A 141 12.30 10.33 6.56
N GLN A 142 11.86 10.22 7.82
CA GLN A 142 11.61 8.91 8.44
C GLN A 142 10.48 8.14 7.76
N PRO A 143 9.27 8.72 7.58
CA PRO A 143 8.18 8.02 6.90
C PRO A 143 8.50 7.72 5.42
N LEU A 144 9.31 8.57 4.76
CA LEU A 144 9.77 8.30 3.40
C LEU A 144 10.68 7.06 3.35
N LEU A 145 11.64 6.96 4.25
CA LEU A 145 12.55 5.80 4.32
C LEU A 145 11.79 4.51 4.63
N LEU A 146 10.83 4.55 5.56
CA LEU A 146 9.99 3.40 5.88
C LEU A 146 9.12 2.99 4.68
N GLY A 147 8.48 3.93 4.01
CA GLY A 147 7.68 3.66 2.84
C GLY A 147 8.49 3.11 1.65
N LEU A 148 9.69 3.65 1.41
CA LEU A 148 10.59 3.17 0.36
C LEU A 148 11.11 1.76 0.65
N SER A 149 11.57 1.49 1.88
CA SER A 149 12.07 0.17 2.25
C SER A 149 10.98 -0.90 2.15
N GLY A 150 9.80 -0.65 2.68
CA GLY A 150 8.67 -1.56 2.58
C GLY A 150 8.17 -1.73 1.15
N GLY A 151 8.04 -0.64 0.41
CA GLY A 151 7.61 -0.67 -0.99
C GLY A 151 8.56 -1.44 -1.89
N LEU A 152 9.87 -1.20 -1.76
CA LEU A 152 10.88 -1.89 -2.56
C LEU A 152 11.09 -3.36 -2.18
N MET A 153 10.82 -3.73 -0.92
CA MET A 153 10.94 -5.13 -0.49
C MET A 153 9.72 -5.97 -0.88
N VAL A 154 8.52 -5.43 -0.74
CA VAL A 154 7.28 -6.23 -0.87
C VAL A 154 6.66 -6.10 -2.26
N ALA A 155 6.66 -4.93 -2.88
CA ALA A 155 6.03 -4.75 -4.19
C ALA A 155 6.59 -5.67 -5.30
N PRO A 156 7.92 -5.88 -5.41
CA PRO A 156 8.49 -6.81 -6.40
C PRO A 156 8.17 -8.27 -6.12
N THR A 157 8.10 -8.68 -4.85
CA THR A 157 7.84 -10.08 -4.48
C THR A 157 6.44 -10.55 -4.83
N CYS A 158 5.50 -9.64 -5.00
CA CYS A 158 4.16 -9.97 -5.48
C CYS A 158 4.13 -10.30 -7.00
N LEU A 159 5.27 -10.17 -7.71
CA LEU A 159 5.39 -10.42 -9.16
C LEU A 159 5.72 -11.88 -9.51
N LEU A 160 6.08 -12.69 -8.53
CA LEU A 160 6.39 -14.12 -8.69
C LEU A 160 5.17 -14.98 -8.37
#